data_311c398f1f1f9489461cce3803d265b8
#
_entry.id   311c398f1f1f9489461cce3803d265b8
#
_cell.length_a   1.000
_cell.length_b   1.000
_cell.length_c   1.000
_cell.angle_alpha   90.00
_cell.angle_beta   90.00
_cell.angle_gamma   90.00
#
_symmetry.space_group_name_H-M   'P 1'
#
loop_
_entity.id
_entity.type
_entity.pdbx_description
1 polymer ?
#
loop_
_entity_poly.entity_id
_entity_poly.type
_entity_poly.pdbx_seq_one_letter_code
_entity_poly.pdbx_strand_id
1 'polypeptide(L)'
;NDKNLRLRGYKFYWKRSDSVKQNIESKNTNTSIAVLPKNQVFEGSIYYENLSEEELGLLLCALQVNDSPEKADIETYQIGNGKPYGYGKIAIKNIRLMQIDPKQRFTCLNVEETDITERIASIKASYKKKLKECYGIDFESDNSISTYIDFVNMDNADDYLGTHEYTYMTLKEYTNRCPLPLAKAVIGK
;
A
#
# COMPACT_ATOMS: atom_id res chain seq x y z
N ASN A 1 -20.78 26.18 -8.86
CA ASN A 1 -21.04 24.74 -8.64
C ASN A 1 -20.70 23.98 -9.90
N ASP A 2 -19.40 23.65 -10.07
CA ASP A 2 -18.95 22.81 -11.18
C ASP A 2 -19.41 21.37 -10.92
N LYS A 3 -20.47 20.97 -11.60
CA LYS A 3 -21.03 19.61 -11.54
C LYS A 3 -20.08 18.53 -12.09
N ASN A 4 -18.91 18.89 -12.56
CA ASN A 4 -17.91 18.00 -13.19
C ASN A 4 -16.62 17.81 -12.38
N LEU A 5 -16.58 18.26 -11.13
CA LEU A 5 -15.42 18.01 -10.28
C LEU A 5 -15.33 16.53 -9.94
N ARG A 6 -14.28 15.87 -10.39
CA ARG A 6 -13.95 14.49 -10.03
C ARG A 6 -12.70 14.46 -9.19
N LEU A 7 -12.66 13.56 -8.20
CA LEU A 7 -11.44 13.27 -7.47
C LEU A 7 -10.40 12.75 -8.47
N ARG A 8 -9.21 13.36 -8.45
CA ARG A 8 -8.12 13.02 -9.38
C ARG A 8 -7.41 11.74 -8.98
N GLY A 9 -7.53 11.32 -7.74
CA GLY A 9 -6.90 10.13 -7.17
C GLY A 9 -6.46 10.36 -5.73
N TYR A 10 -5.64 9.47 -5.23
CA TYR A 10 -5.05 9.52 -3.91
C TYR A 10 -3.61 10.01 -3.97
N LYS A 11 -3.16 10.72 -2.94
CA LYS A 11 -1.79 11.17 -2.81
C LYS A 11 -0.94 10.07 -2.21
N PHE A 12 0.09 9.65 -2.93
CA PHE A 12 1.17 8.80 -2.43
C PHE A 12 2.47 9.58 -2.36
N TYR A 13 3.41 9.09 -1.52
CA TYR A 13 4.75 9.64 -1.42
C TYR A 13 5.73 8.69 -2.09
N TRP A 14 6.70 9.23 -2.82
CA TRP A 14 7.72 8.44 -3.47
C TRP A 14 8.58 7.71 -2.45
N LYS A 15 8.81 6.43 -2.69
CA LYS A 15 9.76 5.64 -1.90
C LYS A 15 11.17 6.03 -2.31
N ARG A 16 12.06 6.22 -1.35
CA ARG A 16 13.45 6.60 -1.60
C ARG A 16 14.41 5.59 -0.98
N SER A 17 15.59 5.45 -1.59
CA SER A 17 16.66 4.59 -1.05
C SER A 17 17.18 5.11 0.28
N ASP A 18 17.30 6.44 0.38
CA ASP A 18 17.78 7.11 1.59
C ASP A 18 16.84 8.23 2.04
N SER A 19 16.91 8.53 3.34
CA SER A 19 16.16 9.65 3.90
C SER A 19 16.70 10.98 3.41
N VAL A 20 15.80 11.83 2.92
CA VAL A 20 16.14 13.20 2.52
C VAL A 20 16.28 14.05 3.78
N LYS A 21 17.49 14.53 4.05
CA LYS A 21 17.74 15.49 5.12
C LYS A 21 17.48 16.90 4.58
N GLN A 22 16.45 17.55 5.07
CA GLN A 22 16.26 18.98 4.82
C GLN A 22 16.71 19.76 6.07
N ASN A 23 17.72 20.60 5.90
CA ASN A 23 18.05 21.62 6.87
C ASN A 23 17.12 22.81 6.65
N ILE A 24 15.95 22.78 7.26
CA ILE A 24 15.08 23.94 7.29
C ILE A 24 15.37 24.69 8.57
N GLU A 25 16.02 25.83 8.46
CA GLU A 25 16.21 26.77 9.56
C GLU A 25 14.91 27.53 9.86
N SER A 26 13.90 26.83 10.30
CA SER A 26 12.66 27.46 10.78
C SER A 26 12.54 27.22 12.28
N LYS A 27 12.60 28.28 13.05
CA LYS A 27 12.49 28.22 14.53
C LYS A 27 11.15 27.65 15.02
N ASN A 28 10.11 27.70 14.21
CA ASN A 28 8.74 27.39 14.63
C ASN A 28 8.18 26.07 14.06
N THR A 29 8.87 25.41 13.14
CA THR A 29 8.36 24.22 12.44
C THR A 29 9.29 23.02 12.44
N ASN A 30 10.40 23.09 13.18
CA ASN A 30 11.35 21.99 13.28
C ASN A 30 10.81 20.92 14.23
N THR A 31 10.82 19.67 13.77
CA THR A 31 10.45 18.52 14.58
C THR A 31 11.60 17.52 14.55
N SER A 32 12.01 17.05 15.73
CA SER A 32 12.93 15.93 15.84
C SER A 32 12.12 14.63 15.93
N ILE A 33 12.45 13.67 15.09
CA ILE A 33 11.79 12.35 15.06
C ILE A 33 12.83 11.29 15.39
N ALA A 34 12.56 10.48 16.40
CA ALA A 34 13.28 9.24 16.62
C ALA A 34 12.74 8.18 15.66
N VAL A 35 13.62 7.61 14.85
CA VAL A 35 13.25 6.59 13.86
C VAL A 35 13.76 5.23 14.26
N LEU A 36 13.03 4.19 13.89
CA LEU A 36 13.50 2.82 14.03
C LEU A 36 14.60 2.53 13.00
N PRO A 37 15.62 1.76 13.36
CA PRO A 37 16.65 1.34 12.41
C PRO A 37 16.07 0.56 11.23
N LYS A 38 16.83 0.51 10.12
CA LYS A 38 16.49 -0.37 8.98
C LYS A 38 16.52 -1.84 9.40
N ASN A 39 15.79 -2.68 8.67
CA ASN A 39 15.78 -4.14 8.81
C ASN A 39 15.24 -4.66 10.17
N GLN A 40 14.38 -3.89 10.82
CA GLN A 40 13.65 -4.40 11.97
C GLN A 40 12.49 -5.28 11.47
N VAL A 41 12.32 -6.43 12.11
CA VAL A 41 11.24 -7.37 11.85
C VAL A 41 10.17 -7.20 12.92
N PHE A 42 8.93 -7.11 12.49
CA PHE A 42 7.76 -7.06 13.36
C PHE A 42 6.82 -8.20 12.98
N GLU A 43 6.23 -8.81 13.98
CA GLU A 43 5.15 -9.76 13.80
C GLU A 43 3.86 -9.15 14.35
N GLY A 44 2.75 -9.45 13.72
CA GLY A 44 1.44 -8.95 14.12
C GLY A 44 0.33 -9.83 13.58
N SER A 45 -0.87 -9.65 14.12
CA SER A 45 -2.06 -10.36 13.69
C SER A 45 -3.17 -9.39 13.35
N ILE A 46 -3.93 -9.71 12.30
CA ILE A 46 -5.16 -9.02 11.94
C ILE A 46 -6.30 -9.99 12.22
N TYR A 47 -7.18 -9.62 13.12
CA TYR A 47 -8.38 -10.40 13.41
C TYR A 47 -9.51 -9.93 12.49
N TYR A 48 -10.22 -10.88 11.90
CA TYR A 48 -11.37 -10.58 11.05
C TYR A 48 -12.56 -11.44 11.46
N GLU A 49 -13.74 -10.92 11.31
CA GLU A 49 -14.99 -11.58 11.63
C GLU A 49 -16.09 -11.16 10.66
N ASN A 50 -16.93 -12.10 10.27
CA ASN A 50 -18.07 -11.86 9.38
C ASN A 50 -17.73 -11.26 8.00
N LEU A 51 -16.51 -11.49 7.49
CA LEU A 51 -16.16 -11.13 6.13
C LEU A 51 -16.64 -12.21 5.15
N SER A 52 -17.19 -11.80 4.03
CA SER A 52 -17.37 -12.69 2.87
C SER A 52 -16.00 -13.07 2.29
N GLU A 53 -15.98 -14.11 1.44
CA GLU A 53 -14.73 -14.51 0.78
C GLU A 53 -14.15 -13.40 -0.08
N GLU A 54 -15.00 -12.62 -0.74
CA GLU A 54 -14.57 -11.48 -1.57
C GLU A 54 -14.03 -10.31 -0.72
N GLU A 55 -14.62 -10.05 0.44
CA GLU A 55 -14.14 -9.01 1.37
C GLU A 55 -12.80 -9.41 1.99
N LEU A 56 -12.65 -10.70 2.34
CA LEU A 56 -11.36 -11.23 2.77
C LEU A 56 -10.33 -11.15 1.64
N GLY A 57 -10.75 -11.42 0.39
CA GLY A 57 -9.91 -11.27 -0.79
C GLY A 57 -9.43 -9.83 -1.00
N LEU A 58 -10.30 -8.85 -0.78
CA LEU A 58 -9.93 -7.43 -0.79
C LEU A 58 -8.88 -7.11 0.29
N LEU A 59 -9.08 -7.58 1.51
CA LEU A 59 -8.11 -7.39 2.60
C LEU A 59 -6.75 -8.00 2.25
N LEU A 60 -6.73 -9.22 1.72
CA LEU A 60 -5.50 -9.88 1.29
C LEU A 60 -4.80 -9.15 0.14
N CYS A 61 -5.55 -8.63 -0.84
CA CYS A 61 -5.00 -7.78 -1.91
C CYS A 61 -4.46 -6.44 -1.37
N ALA A 62 -5.06 -5.89 -0.33
CA ALA A 62 -4.57 -4.65 0.29
C ALA A 62 -3.27 -4.87 1.09
N LEU A 63 -3.08 -6.04 1.66
CA LEU A 63 -1.85 -6.41 2.37
C LEU A 63 -0.72 -6.79 1.42
N GLN A 64 -1.06 -7.47 0.33
CA GLN A 64 -0.10 -7.95 -0.66
C GLN A 64 -0.81 -8.05 -2.01
N VAL A 65 -0.54 -7.09 -2.91
CA VAL A 65 -1.30 -6.95 -4.15
C VAL A 65 -0.94 -8.00 -5.20
N ASN A 66 0.34 -8.41 -5.26
CA ASN A 66 0.78 -9.44 -6.20
C ASN A 66 0.41 -10.84 -5.72
N ASP A 67 0.18 -11.74 -6.67
CA ASP A 67 -0.17 -13.13 -6.38
C ASP A 67 1.06 -14.06 -6.42
N SER A 68 2.10 -13.69 -7.18
CA SER A 68 3.31 -14.52 -7.25
C SER A 68 4.26 -14.21 -6.08
N PRO A 69 4.86 -15.24 -5.46
CA PRO A 69 5.80 -15.05 -4.36
C PRO A 69 6.97 -14.13 -4.72
N GLU A 70 7.52 -14.26 -5.93
CA GLU A 70 8.67 -13.45 -6.38
C GLU A 70 8.31 -11.95 -6.45
N LYS A 71 7.10 -11.63 -6.92
CA LYS A 71 6.62 -10.25 -6.96
C LYS A 71 6.23 -9.75 -5.59
N ALA A 72 5.62 -10.60 -4.77
CA ALA A 72 5.29 -10.27 -3.39
C ALA A 72 6.53 -9.95 -2.55
N ASP A 73 7.67 -10.56 -2.86
CA ASP A 73 8.93 -10.31 -2.15
C ASP A 73 9.52 -8.91 -2.43
N ILE A 74 9.20 -8.31 -3.55
CA ILE A 74 9.66 -6.95 -3.90
C ILE A 74 8.66 -5.86 -3.51
N GLU A 75 7.44 -6.22 -3.14
CA GLU A 75 6.44 -5.25 -2.72
C GLU A 75 6.88 -4.46 -1.50
N THR A 76 6.75 -3.15 -1.58
CA THR A 76 7.02 -2.27 -0.43
C THR A 76 5.94 -1.22 -0.29
N TYR A 77 5.60 -0.93 0.95
CA TYR A 77 4.58 0.02 1.37
C TYR A 77 5.19 1.09 2.26
N GLN A 78 4.41 2.12 2.60
CA GLN A 78 4.85 3.16 3.51
C GLN A 78 3.85 3.35 4.64
N ILE A 79 4.34 3.33 5.88
CA ILE A 79 3.55 3.59 7.08
C ILE A 79 4.18 4.70 7.94
N GLY A 80 3.42 5.21 8.88
CA GLY A 80 3.89 6.19 9.87
C GLY A 80 4.12 7.59 9.32
N ASN A 81 4.83 8.38 10.10
CA ASN A 81 5.21 9.75 9.77
C ASN A 81 6.52 9.80 8.97
N GLY A 82 6.78 10.94 8.33
CA GLY A 82 8.03 11.15 7.60
C GLY A 82 8.12 10.46 6.23
N LYS A 83 7.02 9.87 5.74
CA LYS A 83 6.96 9.26 4.39
C LYS A 83 7.55 10.14 3.29
N PRO A 84 7.27 11.44 3.28
CA PRO A 84 7.83 12.35 2.29
C PRO A 84 9.36 12.44 2.31
N TYR A 85 9.99 12.12 3.45
CA TYR A 85 11.44 12.13 3.61
C TYR A 85 12.08 10.75 3.40
N GLY A 86 11.31 9.78 2.89
CA GLY A 86 11.79 8.43 2.63
C GLY A 86 11.71 7.48 3.83
N TYR A 87 11.06 7.89 4.94
CA TYR A 87 10.87 7.00 6.10
C TYR A 87 9.64 6.11 5.94
N GLY A 88 9.60 5.06 6.77
CA GLY A 88 8.45 4.19 6.92
C GLY A 88 8.26 3.16 5.82
N LYS A 89 9.28 2.88 5.00
CA LYS A 89 9.22 1.80 4.01
C LYS A 89 9.16 0.44 4.73
N ILE A 90 8.16 -0.37 4.41
CA ILE A 90 7.93 -1.72 4.95
C ILE A 90 7.66 -2.71 3.82
N ALA A 91 7.98 -3.97 4.06
CA ALA A 91 7.50 -5.10 3.25
C ALA A 91 6.66 -6.02 4.14
N ILE A 92 5.53 -6.51 3.62
CA ILE A 92 4.69 -7.48 4.30
C ILE A 92 5.03 -8.85 3.73
N LYS A 93 5.52 -9.73 4.59
CA LYS A 93 5.98 -11.07 4.19
C LYS A 93 5.35 -12.14 5.06
N ASN A 94 5.35 -13.37 4.56
CA ASN A 94 4.94 -14.55 5.33
C ASN A 94 3.51 -14.45 5.90
N ILE A 95 2.56 -14.02 5.07
CA ILE A 95 1.15 -14.00 5.46
C ILE A 95 0.69 -15.43 5.69
N ARG A 96 0.17 -15.71 6.90
CA ARG A 96 -0.55 -16.93 7.23
C ARG A 96 -2.01 -16.62 7.47
N LEU A 97 -2.89 -17.42 6.90
CA LEU A 97 -4.32 -17.27 7.06
C LEU A 97 -4.85 -18.40 7.92
N MET A 98 -5.33 -18.04 9.11
CA MET A 98 -5.90 -18.97 10.07
C MET A 98 -7.42 -18.80 10.12
N GLN A 99 -8.16 -19.86 10.21
CA GLN A 99 -9.62 -19.86 10.31
C GLN A 99 -10.07 -20.68 11.52
N ILE A 100 -11.04 -20.12 12.22
CA ILE A 100 -11.77 -20.83 13.29
C ILE A 100 -13.12 -21.25 12.72
N ASP A 101 -13.50 -22.53 12.90
CA ASP A 101 -14.85 -22.98 12.60
C ASP A 101 -15.83 -22.30 13.57
N PRO A 102 -16.79 -21.50 13.07
CA PRO A 102 -17.77 -20.83 13.91
C PRO A 102 -18.58 -21.77 14.80
N LYS A 103 -18.81 -23.02 14.37
CA LYS A 103 -19.52 -24.01 15.17
C LYS A 103 -18.70 -24.44 16.39
N GLN A 104 -17.40 -24.67 16.21
CA GLN A 104 -16.50 -25.04 17.31
C GLN A 104 -16.41 -23.93 18.37
N ARG A 105 -16.44 -22.65 17.94
CA ARG A 105 -16.42 -21.50 18.85
C ARG A 105 -17.55 -21.52 19.89
N PHE A 106 -18.68 -22.10 19.56
CA PHE A 106 -19.86 -22.15 20.44
C PHE A 106 -20.11 -23.52 21.10
N THR A 107 -19.42 -24.56 20.66
CA THR A 107 -19.64 -25.93 21.13
C THR A 107 -18.46 -26.55 21.86
N CYS A 108 -17.27 -25.99 21.71
CA CYS A 108 -16.03 -26.50 22.27
C CYS A 108 -15.39 -25.51 23.23
N LEU A 109 -14.81 -26.01 24.33
CA LEU A 109 -14.02 -25.19 25.26
C LEU A 109 -12.65 -24.82 24.66
N ASN A 110 -12.07 -25.68 23.85
CA ASN A 110 -10.85 -25.45 23.10
C ASN A 110 -11.21 -25.30 21.64
N VAL A 111 -10.94 -24.14 21.07
CA VAL A 111 -11.15 -23.83 19.67
C VAL A 111 -9.82 -23.96 18.95
N GLU A 112 -9.75 -24.85 17.97
CA GLU A 112 -8.56 -25.03 17.16
C GLU A 112 -8.62 -24.12 15.93
N GLU A 113 -7.50 -23.44 15.67
CA GLU A 113 -7.29 -22.67 14.44
C GLU A 113 -6.79 -23.60 13.34
N THR A 114 -7.42 -23.53 12.18
CA THR A 114 -7.02 -24.27 10.98
C THR A 114 -6.22 -23.35 10.07
N ASP A 115 -5.03 -23.79 9.66
CA ASP A 115 -4.24 -23.08 8.65
C ASP A 115 -4.86 -23.31 7.27
N ILE A 116 -5.31 -22.24 6.62
CA ILE A 116 -5.88 -22.22 5.27
C ILE A 116 -5.08 -21.32 4.33
N THR A 117 -3.79 -21.15 4.60
CA THR A 117 -2.89 -20.27 3.83
C THR A 117 -2.85 -20.62 2.34
N GLU A 118 -2.97 -21.89 1.98
CA GLU A 118 -3.06 -22.33 0.58
C GLU A 118 -4.28 -21.77 -0.17
N ARG A 119 -5.31 -21.33 0.54
CA ARG A 119 -6.50 -20.72 -0.07
C ARG A 119 -6.33 -19.23 -0.41
N ILE A 120 -5.26 -18.59 -0.02
CA ILE A 120 -5.06 -17.13 -0.25
C ILE A 120 -5.26 -16.77 -1.72
N ALA A 121 -4.66 -17.53 -2.64
CA ALA A 121 -4.76 -17.25 -4.08
C ALA A 121 -6.22 -17.37 -4.59
N SER A 122 -6.95 -18.40 -4.19
CA SER A 122 -8.35 -18.59 -4.58
C SER A 122 -9.27 -17.50 -4.00
N ILE A 123 -9.03 -17.09 -2.76
CA ILE A 123 -9.79 -16.02 -2.08
C ILE A 123 -9.56 -14.66 -2.78
N LYS A 124 -8.33 -14.35 -3.13
CA LYS A 124 -8.01 -13.14 -3.93
C LYS A 124 -8.68 -13.19 -5.31
N ALA A 125 -8.69 -14.37 -5.96
CA ALA A 125 -9.35 -14.53 -7.24
C ALA A 125 -10.88 -14.31 -7.15
N SER A 126 -11.52 -14.74 -6.07
CA SER A 126 -12.95 -14.47 -5.81
C SER A 126 -13.24 -12.96 -5.75
N TYR A 127 -12.41 -12.19 -5.05
CA TYR A 127 -12.51 -10.73 -5.04
C TYR A 127 -12.35 -10.12 -6.44
N LYS A 128 -11.30 -10.49 -7.18
CA LYS A 128 -11.03 -9.97 -8.52
C LYS A 128 -12.18 -10.26 -9.47
N LYS A 129 -12.75 -11.45 -9.40
CA LYS A 129 -13.93 -11.85 -10.15
C LYS A 129 -15.14 -10.97 -9.81
N LYS A 130 -15.41 -10.76 -8.53
CA LYS A 130 -16.50 -9.91 -8.05
C LYS A 130 -16.34 -8.46 -8.51
N LEU A 131 -15.13 -7.94 -8.48
CA LEU A 131 -14.80 -6.59 -8.95
C LEU A 131 -15.18 -6.42 -10.43
N LYS A 132 -14.85 -7.42 -11.25
CA LYS A 132 -15.19 -7.44 -12.68
C LYS A 132 -16.70 -7.55 -12.92
N GLU A 133 -17.38 -8.44 -12.20
CA GLU A 133 -18.82 -8.68 -12.37
C GLU A 133 -19.68 -7.49 -11.92
N CYS A 134 -19.34 -6.87 -10.78
CA CYS A 134 -20.16 -5.81 -10.20
C CYS A 134 -19.83 -4.42 -10.71
N TYR A 135 -18.56 -4.16 -11.07
CA TYR A 135 -18.08 -2.82 -11.40
C TYR A 135 -17.49 -2.72 -12.80
N GLY A 136 -17.37 -3.84 -13.53
CA GLY A 136 -16.73 -3.87 -14.86
C GLY A 136 -15.23 -3.59 -14.83
N ILE A 137 -14.60 -3.64 -13.64
CA ILE A 137 -13.17 -3.36 -13.46
C ILE A 137 -12.40 -4.68 -13.55
N ASP A 138 -11.58 -4.81 -14.56
CA ASP A 138 -10.66 -5.93 -14.68
C ASP A 138 -9.36 -5.60 -13.92
N PHE A 139 -9.09 -6.37 -12.87
CA PHE A 139 -7.99 -6.09 -11.94
C PHE A 139 -6.63 -6.04 -12.62
N GLU A 140 -6.40 -6.91 -13.60
CA GLU A 140 -5.10 -7.03 -14.28
C GLU A 140 -4.88 -5.94 -15.35
N SER A 141 -5.96 -5.42 -15.92
CA SER A 141 -5.90 -4.46 -17.04
C SER A 141 -6.30 -3.02 -16.68
N ASP A 142 -6.84 -2.80 -15.48
CA ASP A 142 -7.21 -1.44 -15.03
C ASP A 142 -5.97 -0.57 -14.83
N ASN A 143 -6.00 0.62 -15.43
CA ASN A 143 -4.88 1.56 -15.39
C ASN A 143 -4.51 2.06 -13.99
N SER A 144 -5.49 2.20 -13.12
CA SER A 144 -5.25 2.70 -11.75
C SER A 144 -4.62 1.61 -10.90
N ILE A 145 -5.11 0.38 -11.05
CA ILE A 145 -4.59 -0.80 -10.34
C ILE A 145 -3.17 -1.12 -10.84
N SER A 146 -2.95 -1.16 -12.16
CA SER A 146 -1.60 -1.43 -12.70
C SER A 146 -0.60 -0.36 -12.28
N THR A 147 -0.99 0.92 -12.29
CA THR A 147 -0.12 2.01 -11.80
C THR A 147 0.19 1.85 -10.31
N TYR A 148 -0.78 1.38 -9.51
CA TYR A 148 -0.55 1.10 -8.10
C TYR A 148 0.39 -0.09 -7.90
N ILE A 149 0.24 -1.16 -8.68
CA ILE A 149 1.14 -2.32 -8.68
C ILE A 149 2.57 -1.91 -9.02
N ASP A 150 2.75 -1.10 -10.07
CA ASP A 150 4.06 -0.56 -10.43
C ASP A 150 4.66 0.26 -9.28
N PHE A 151 3.83 1.06 -8.62
CA PHE A 151 4.27 1.87 -7.48
C PHE A 151 4.70 1.02 -6.27
N VAL A 152 3.97 -0.05 -5.93
CA VAL A 152 4.35 -0.90 -4.78
C VAL A 152 5.54 -1.80 -5.09
N ASN A 153 5.72 -2.20 -6.34
CA ASN A 153 6.85 -3.01 -6.79
C ASN A 153 8.15 -2.20 -6.93
N MET A 154 8.04 -0.88 -6.99
CA MET A 154 9.19 0.01 -7.06
C MET A 154 9.91 0.03 -5.71
N ASP A 155 11.16 -0.40 -5.65
CA ASP A 155 11.96 -0.38 -4.41
C ASP A 155 12.31 1.06 -3.99
N ASN A 156 12.74 1.86 -4.95
CA ASN A 156 12.96 3.29 -4.75
C ASN A 156 12.57 4.07 -6.02
N ALA A 157 12.23 5.31 -5.86
CA ALA A 157 11.84 6.18 -6.96
C ALA A 157 13.02 6.94 -7.59
N ASP A 158 14.22 6.82 -7.03
CA ASP A 158 15.37 7.61 -7.44
C ASP A 158 15.75 7.30 -8.90
N ASP A 159 15.60 6.05 -9.33
CA ASP A 159 15.85 5.62 -10.71
C ASP A 159 14.87 6.23 -11.73
N TYR A 160 13.66 6.55 -11.31
CA TYR A 160 12.61 7.14 -12.14
C TYR A 160 12.57 8.66 -12.07
N LEU A 161 12.96 9.21 -10.92
CA LEU A 161 12.92 10.66 -10.68
C LEU A 161 14.15 11.36 -11.26
N GLY A 162 15.23 10.63 -11.53
CA GLY A 162 16.48 11.17 -12.05
C GLY A 162 17.04 12.27 -11.14
N THR A 163 17.56 13.34 -11.74
CA THR A 163 18.08 14.50 -11.03
C THR A 163 16.99 15.46 -10.51
N HIS A 164 15.71 15.17 -10.80
CA HIS A 164 14.63 16.01 -10.30
C HIS A 164 14.39 15.72 -8.83
N GLU A 165 14.62 16.72 -7.99
CA GLU A 165 14.15 16.71 -6.61
C GLU A 165 12.63 16.80 -6.60
N TYR A 166 11.96 15.67 -6.80
CA TYR A 166 10.54 15.53 -6.44
C TYR A 166 10.42 15.41 -4.91
N THR A 167 10.92 16.41 -4.26
CA THR A 167 10.61 16.69 -2.88
C THR A 167 9.17 17.19 -2.80
N TYR A 168 8.78 17.69 -1.71
CA TYR A 168 7.49 18.34 -1.55
C TYR A 168 7.20 19.38 -2.62
N MET A 169 5.92 19.58 -2.82
CA MET A 169 5.41 20.81 -3.39
C MET A 169 6.09 22.00 -2.67
N THR A 170 6.76 22.84 -3.41
CA THR A 170 7.33 24.08 -2.87
C THR A 170 6.21 24.99 -2.38
N LEU A 171 6.52 25.93 -1.49
CA LEU A 171 5.52 26.90 -1.01
C LEU A 171 4.87 27.66 -2.17
N LYS A 172 5.63 27.97 -3.22
CA LYS A 172 5.13 28.64 -4.43
C LYS A 172 4.13 27.77 -5.20
N GLU A 173 4.44 26.49 -5.39
CA GLU A 173 3.52 25.53 -6.05
C GLU A 173 2.25 25.32 -5.22
N TYR A 174 2.37 25.22 -3.90
CA TYR A 174 1.24 25.16 -3.00
C TYR A 174 0.35 26.41 -3.08
N THR A 175 0.96 27.59 -3.06
CA THR A 175 0.24 28.86 -3.18
C THR A 175 -0.46 29.00 -4.53
N ASN A 176 0.18 28.53 -5.61
CA ASN A 176 -0.37 28.53 -6.96
C ASN A 176 -1.35 27.38 -7.19
N ARG A 177 -1.61 26.51 -6.19
CA ARG A 177 -2.50 25.35 -6.29
C ARG A 177 -2.13 24.41 -7.45
N CYS A 178 -0.85 24.23 -7.72
CA CYS A 178 -0.39 23.32 -8.75
C CYS A 178 -0.78 21.88 -8.40
N PRO A 179 -1.42 21.13 -9.31
CA PRO A 179 -1.74 19.73 -9.05
C PRO A 179 -0.47 18.87 -9.07
N LEU A 180 -0.40 17.88 -8.18
CA LEU A 180 0.67 16.88 -8.22
C LEU A 180 0.65 16.10 -9.54
N PRO A 181 1.79 15.68 -10.09
CA PRO A 181 1.84 14.84 -11.27
C PRO A 181 1.18 13.48 -11.02
N LEU A 182 0.63 12.88 -12.06
CA LEU A 182 0.15 11.49 -11.99
C LEU A 182 1.34 10.54 -11.93
N ALA A 183 1.26 9.50 -11.09
CA ALA A 183 2.32 8.51 -10.96
C ALA A 183 2.72 7.90 -12.32
N LYS A 184 1.75 7.55 -13.16
CA LYS A 184 1.98 7.02 -14.51
C LYS A 184 2.81 7.95 -15.40
N ALA A 185 2.64 9.27 -15.26
CA ALA A 185 3.42 10.23 -16.05
C ALA A 185 4.89 10.33 -15.60
N VAL A 186 5.19 9.88 -14.39
CA VAL A 186 6.55 9.85 -13.83
C VAL A 186 7.20 8.49 -14.07
N ILE A 187 6.50 7.40 -13.77
CA ILE A 187 6.99 6.02 -13.92
C ILE A 187 7.18 5.64 -15.40
N GLY A 188 6.36 6.18 -16.28
CA GLY A 188 6.37 5.87 -17.72
C GLY A 188 7.36 6.69 -18.55
N LYS A 189 8.26 7.43 -17.93
CA LYS A 189 9.37 8.13 -18.58
C LYS A 189 10.65 7.33 -18.45
#